data_33d00f96cb62b30573ea9c7b6d29965b
#
_entry.id   33d00f96cb62b30573ea9c7b6d29965b
#
_cell.length_a   1.000
_cell.length_b   1.000
_cell.length_c   1.000
_cell.angle_alpha   90.00
_cell.angle_beta   90.00
_cell.angle_gamma   90.00
#
_symmetry.space_group_name_H-M   'P 1'
#
loop_
_entity.id
_entity.type
_entity.pdbx_description
1 polymer ?
#
loop_
_entity_poly.entity_id
_entity_poly.type
_entity_poly.pdbx_seq_one_letter_code
_entity_poly.pdbx_strand_id
1 'polypeptide(L)'
;FQLYYPQPRSAESAGAKGYAENRITFRPHFYFGDANQEIDFVLFLNGLPIVALELKHEANQNVHDAVAQFARRDHNHRIFQHPFLYLAADTCDLMAATDPRQEENFRWHNMGLTNTPTNADEYPVEFLYREVLSREHLLEALSFFLVRVPARGAEDDKPARPAATLFPRYHQSRLVRRVAEDITAHFATTGDIGKKYLA
;
A
#
# COMPACT_ATOMS: atom_id res chain seq x y z
N PHE A 1 -10.81 17.53 13.22
CA PHE A 1 -10.09 16.39 13.80
C PHE A 1 -9.07 15.86 12.79
N GLN A 2 -7.78 15.87 13.10
CA GLN A 2 -6.71 15.41 12.22
C GLN A 2 -6.38 13.95 12.55
N LEU A 3 -6.57 13.05 11.59
CA LEU A 3 -6.36 11.61 11.78
C LEU A 3 -4.88 11.22 11.75
N TYR A 4 -4.10 11.92 10.92
CA TYR A 4 -2.66 11.75 10.83
C TYR A 4 -2.00 13.04 10.36
N TYR A 5 -0.71 13.17 10.60
CA TYR A 5 0.09 14.29 10.11
C TYR A 5 0.84 13.86 8.85
N PRO A 6 0.65 14.55 7.71
CA PRO A 6 1.37 14.23 6.48
C PRO A 6 2.86 14.52 6.60
N GLN A 7 3.64 13.98 5.68
CA GLN A 7 5.08 14.23 5.64
C GLN A 7 5.37 15.73 5.54
N PRO A 8 6.19 16.28 6.45
CA PRO A 8 6.52 17.70 6.44
C PRO A 8 7.47 18.03 5.29
N ARG A 9 7.39 19.26 4.79
CA ARG A 9 8.31 19.75 3.73
C ARG A 9 9.76 19.92 4.22
N SER A 10 9.94 20.16 5.52
CA SER A 10 11.25 20.22 6.16
C SER A 10 11.14 19.74 7.62
N ALA A 11 12.25 19.30 8.20
CA ALA A 11 12.33 18.89 9.59
C ALA A 11 12.01 20.02 10.59
N GLU A 12 12.17 21.27 10.16
CA GLU A 12 11.93 22.47 10.99
C GLU A 12 10.48 22.98 10.88
N SER A 13 9.67 22.36 10.03
CA SER A 13 8.28 22.79 9.85
C SER A 13 7.43 22.49 11.09
N ALA A 14 6.39 23.29 11.31
CA ALA A 14 5.44 23.07 12.40
C ALA A 14 4.77 21.66 12.37
N GLY A 15 4.67 21.06 11.19
CA GLY A 15 4.14 19.70 11.01
C GLY A 15 5.09 18.59 11.41
N ALA A 16 6.40 18.84 11.55
CA ALA A 16 7.40 17.81 11.78
C ALA A 16 7.18 17.06 13.10
N LYS A 17 6.81 17.78 14.17
CA LYS A 17 6.49 17.19 15.46
C LYS A 17 5.29 16.25 15.36
N GLY A 18 4.19 16.71 14.75
CA GLY A 18 3.00 15.88 14.56
C GLY A 18 3.28 14.66 13.68
N TYR A 19 4.10 14.81 12.63
CA TYR A 19 4.53 13.69 11.80
C TYR A 19 5.28 12.62 12.61
N ALA A 20 6.17 13.05 13.50
CA ALA A 20 6.90 12.13 14.39
C ALA A 20 5.97 11.40 15.37
N GLU A 21 4.86 12.02 15.77
CA GLU A 21 3.87 11.46 16.69
C GLU A 21 2.93 10.44 16.03
N ASN A 22 2.91 10.33 14.69
CA ASN A 22 2.13 9.28 14.02
C ASN A 22 2.59 7.89 14.49
N ARG A 23 1.64 7.09 14.96
CA ARG A 23 1.88 5.74 15.46
C ARG A 23 1.31 4.71 14.52
N ILE A 24 2.18 3.86 13.94
CA ILE A 24 1.77 2.66 13.25
C ILE A 24 1.88 1.49 14.23
N THR A 25 0.79 0.76 14.38
CA THR A 25 0.74 -0.47 15.16
C THR A 25 0.18 -1.58 14.30
N PHE A 26 0.52 -2.82 14.60
CA PHE A 26 -0.01 -3.97 13.91
C PHE A 26 -0.67 -4.95 14.88
N ARG A 27 -1.66 -5.69 14.38
CA ARG A 27 -2.32 -6.78 15.10
C ARG A 27 -2.27 -8.03 14.23
N PRO A 28 -1.52 -9.06 14.65
CA PRO A 28 -1.63 -10.37 14.07
C PRO A 28 -2.93 -11.02 14.53
N HIS A 29 -3.44 -11.95 13.73
CA HIS A 29 -4.65 -12.73 14.03
C HIS A 29 -5.82 -11.83 14.46
N PHE A 30 -6.18 -10.89 13.58
CA PHE A 30 -7.25 -9.94 13.88
C PHE A 30 -8.62 -10.57 13.70
N TYR A 31 -9.27 -10.97 14.80
CA TYR A 31 -10.62 -11.54 14.80
C TYR A 31 -11.68 -10.44 14.67
N PHE A 32 -12.71 -10.72 13.89
CA PHE A 32 -13.84 -9.82 13.70
C PHE A 32 -15.14 -10.59 13.39
N GLY A 33 -16.29 -9.92 13.57
CA GLY A 33 -17.61 -10.49 13.32
C GLY A 33 -17.99 -11.61 14.28
N ASP A 34 -19.25 -12.02 14.20
CA ASP A 34 -19.84 -13.04 15.09
C ASP A 34 -19.31 -14.46 14.82
N ALA A 35 -18.81 -14.70 13.59
CA ALA A 35 -18.29 -15.99 13.15
C ALA A 35 -16.79 -16.19 13.41
N ASN A 36 -16.17 -15.34 14.24
CA ASN A 36 -14.73 -15.35 14.52
C ASN A 36 -13.88 -15.39 13.24
N GLN A 37 -14.25 -14.61 12.25
CA GLN A 37 -13.43 -14.46 11.07
C GLN A 37 -12.10 -13.79 11.44
N GLU A 38 -11.03 -14.21 10.79
CA GLU A 38 -9.68 -13.74 11.09
C GLU A 38 -9.05 -13.12 9.83
N ILE A 39 -8.37 -11.99 10.01
CA ILE A 39 -7.39 -11.43 9.07
C ILE A 39 -6.02 -11.66 9.66
N ASP A 40 -5.07 -12.20 8.90
CA ASP A 40 -3.76 -12.57 9.40
C ASP A 40 -3.03 -11.38 10.03
N PHE A 41 -3.06 -10.21 9.37
CA PHE A 41 -2.50 -8.97 9.93
C PHE A 41 -3.35 -7.75 9.56
N VAL A 42 -3.52 -6.86 10.52
CA VAL A 42 -4.09 -5.52 10.30
C VAL A 42 -3.13 -4.46 10.86
N LEU A 43 -2.79 -3.47 10.03
CA LEU A 43 -2.01 -2.32 10.44
C LEU A 43 -2.94 -1.13 10.71
N PHE A 44 -2.59 -0.40 11.76
CA PHE A 44 -3.36 0.75 12.23
C PHE A 44 -2.46 1.99 12.26
N LEU A 45 -2.98 3.11 11.80
CA LEU A 45 -2.39 4.43 11.96
C LEU A 45 -3.23 5.22 12.97
N ASN A 46 -2.64 5.58 14.09
CA ASN A 46 -3.29 6.31 15.18
C ASN A 46 -4.63 5.66 15.62
N GLY A 47 -4.71 4.32 15.57
CA GLY A 47 -5.88 3.55 15.95
C GLY A 47 -6.87 3.26 14.82
N LEU A 48 -6.68 3.80 13.62
CA LEU A 48 -7.50 3.48 12.44
C LEU A 48 -6.85 2.39 11.60
N PRO A 49 -7.58 1.35 11.20
CA PRO A 49 -7.06 0.33 10.30
C PRO A 49 -6.76 0.94 8.92
N ILE A 50 -5.55 0.75 8.41
CA ILE A 50 -5.10 1.31 7.13
C ILE A 50 -4.70 0.25 6.13
N VAL A 51 -4.21 -0.91 6.59
CA VAL A 51 -3.81 -2.04 5.74
C VAL A 51 -4.38 -3.32 6.33
N ALA A 52 -4.90 -4.20 5.48
CA ALA A 52 -5.25 -5.58 5.80
C ALA A 52 -4.38 -6.52 4.96
N LEU A 53 -3.82 -7.57 5.55
CA LEU A 53 -2.91 -8.50 4.90
C LEU A 53 -3.34 -9.94 5.19
N GLU A 54 -3.50 -10.74 4.14
CA GLU A 54 -3.68 -12.19 4.18
C GLU A 54 -2.43 -12.88 3.64
N LEU A 55 -1.95 -13.88 4.37
CA LEU A 55 -0.75 -14.63 4.07
C LEU A 55 -1.09 -16.07 3.72
N LYS A 56 -0.39 -16.63 2.76
CA LYS A 56 -0.47 -18.05 2.41
C LYS A 56 0.93 -18.68 2.38
N HIS A 57 0.97 -19.94 2.79
CA HIS A 57 2.20 -20.70 2.72
C HIS A 57 2.20 -21.57 1.44
N GLU A 58 3.21 -21.44 0.62
CA GLU A 58 3.31 -22.07 -0.71
C GLU A 58 3.20 -23.61 -0.71
N ALA A 59 3.39 -24.27 0.44
CA ALA A 59 3.26 -25.73 0.49
C ALA A 59 1.89 -26.26 0.09
N ASN A 60 0.81 -25.47 0.34
CA ASN A 60 -0.57 -25.92 0.12
C ASN A 60 -1.47 -24.87 -0.53
N GLN A 61 -1.06 -23.63 -0.55
CA GLN A 61 -1.84 -22.48 -1.01
C GLN A 61 -0.91 -21.48 -1.70
N ASN A 62 -1.48 -20.49 -2.38
CA ASN A 62 -0.72 -19.44 -3.05
C ASN A 62 -1.40 -18.08 -2.86
N VAL A 63 -0.80 -17.04 -3.43
CA VAL A 63 -1.30 -15.66 -3.33
C VAL A 63 -2.74 -15.50 -3.82
N HIS A 64 -3.19 -16.29 -4.81
CA HIS A 64 -4.57 -16.23 -5.30
C HIS A 64 -5.58 -16.78 -4.28
N ASP A 65 -5.17 -17.73 -3.42
CA ASP A 65 -6.03 -18.19 -2.32
C ASP A 65 -6.27 -17.08 -1.28
N ALA A 66 -5.25 -16.24 -1.03
CA ALA A 66 -5.40 -15.06 -0.18
C ALA A 66 -6.32 -14.01 -0.82
N VAL A 67 -6.18 -13.77 -2.13
CA VAL A 67 -7.07 -12.89 -2.90
C VAL A 67 -8.52 -13.39 -2.84
N ALA A 68 -8.75 -14.67 -3.11
CA ALA A 68 -10.09 -15.28 -3.04
C ALA A 68 -10.67 -15.24 -1.63
N GLN A 69 -9.83 -15.33 -0.60
CA GLN A 69 -10.25 -15.20 0.79
C GLN A 69 -10.77 -13.79 1.06
N PHE A 70 -10.07 -12.73 0.62
CA PHE A 70 -10.57 -11.37 0.72
C PHE A 70 -11.90 -11.18 -0.02
N ALA A 71 -12.02 -11.64 -1.26
CA ALA A 71 -13.22 -11.45 -2.08
C ALA A 71 -14.49 -12.08 -1.45
N ARG A 72 -14.32 -13.15 -0.67
CA ARG A 72 -15.43 -13.86 0.01
C ARG A 72 -15.83 -13.28 1.37
N ARG A 73 -15.10 -12.29 1.91
CA ARG A 73 -15.39 -11.67 3.20
C ARG A 73 -16.67 -10.84 3.17
N ASP A 74 -17.31 -10.66 4.33
CA ASP A 74 -18.39 -9.68 4.47
C ASP A 74 -17.82 -8.26 4.53
N HIS A 75 -17.84 -7.57 3.40
CA HIS A 75 -17.30 -6.22 3.26
C HIS A 75 -18.17 -5.13 3.91
N ASN A 76 -19.34 -5.45 4.45
CA ASN A 76 -20.14 -4.52 5.24
C ASN A 76 -19.58 -4.36 6.65
N HIS A 77 -18.74 -5.29 7.11
CA HIS A 77 -18.12 -5.17 8.41
C HIS A 77 -17.16 -3.96 8.43
N ARG A 78 -17.13 -3.24 9.57
CA ARG A 78 -16.37 -1.98 9.74
C ARG A 78 -14.89 -2.11 9.40
N ILE A 79 -14.27 -3.27 9.62
CA ILE A 79 -12.85 -3.48 9.31
C ILE A 79 -12.54 -3.28 7.83
N PHE A 80 -13.50 -3.48 6.92
CA PHE A 80 -13.33 -3.28 5.48
C PHE A 80 -13.71 -1.88 4.98
N GLN A 81 -14.12 -0.97 5.87
CA GLN A 81 -14.54 0.37 5.48
C GLN A 81 -13.39 1.39 5.49
N HIS A 82 -12.30 1.11 6.18
CA HIS A 82 -11.24 2.06 6.44
C HIS A 82 -9.89 1.76 5.79
N PRO A 83 -9.44 0.49 5.65
CA PRO A 83 -8.19 0.22 4.99
C PRO A 83 -8.17 0.78 3.56
N PHE A 84 -7.09 1.43 3.21
CA PHE A 84 -6.87 1.90 1.84
C PHE A 84 -6.10 0.87 1.01
N LEU A 85 -5.53 -0.14 1.66
CA LEU A 85 -4.70 -1.14 1.02
C LEU A 85 -4.99 -2.53 1.57
N TYR A 86 -5.26 -3.46 0.69
CA TYR A 86 -5.44 -4.88 0.95
C TYR A 86 -4.32 -5.63 0.25
N LEU A 87 -3.58 -6.42 1.00
CA LEU A 87 -2.40 -7.15 0.53
C LEU A 87 -2.64 -8.64 0.66
N ALA A 88 -2.41 -9.35 -0.40
CA ALA A 88 -2.40 -10.81 -0.45
C ALA A 88 -0.99 -11.26 -0.79
N ALA A 89 -0.38 -12.11 0.04
CA ALA A 89 0.98 -12.55 -0.16
C ALA A 89 1.15 -14.04 0.13
N ASP A 90 2.10 -14.65 -0.56
CA ASP A 90 2.73 -15.90 -0.17
C ASP A 90 4.24 -15.68 0.03
N THR A 91 5.04 -16.74 0.04
CA THR A 91 6.49 -16.62 0.23
C THR A 91 7.23 -16.00 -0.97
N CYS A 92 6.61 -16.00 -2.15
CA CYS A 92 7.21 -15.55 -3.40
C CYS A 92 6.58 -14.27 -3.95
N ASP A 93 5.27 -14.13 -3.82
CA ASP A 93 4.47 -13.17 -4.58
C ASP A 93 3.61 -12.26 -3.69
N LEU A 94 3.35 -11.06 -4.20
CA LEU A 94 2.52 -10.05 -3.56
C LEU A 94 1.51 -9.48 -4.56
N MET A 95 0.25 -9.44 -4.16
CA MET A 95 -0.82 -8.73 -4.86
C MET A 95 -1.44 -7.68 -3.94
N ALA A 96 -1.88 -6.58 -4.52
CA ALA A 96 -2.47 -5.45 -3.81
C ALA A 96 -3.75 -4.96 -4.45
N ALA A 97 -4.71 -4.54 -3.63
CA ALA A 97 -5.94 -3.89 -4.04
C ALA A 97 -6.31 -2.75 -3.09
N THR A 98 -7.06 -1.77 -3.59
CA THR A 98 -7.72 -0.73 -2.78
C THR A 98 -9.19 -1.05 -2.51
N ASP A 99 -9.73 -2.05 -3.20
CA ASP A 99 -11.07 -2.58 -3.03
C ASP A 99 -11.00 -4.11 -3.10
N PRO A 100 -11.22 -4.83 -2.00
CA PRO A 100 -11.03 -6.27 -1.92
C PRO A 100 -12.25 -7.09 -2.39
N ARG A 101 -13.34 -6.43 -2.81
CA ARG A 101 -14.62 -7.10 -3.10
C ARG A 101 -14.60 -8.04 -4.29
N GLN A 102 -13.63 -7.89 -5.19
CA GLN A 102 -13.50 -8.71 -6.40
C GLN A 102 -12.04 -9.09 -6.58
N GLU A 103 -11.79 -10.33 -6.99
CA GLU A 103 -10.44 -10.84 -7.22
C GLU A 103 -9.72 -10.03 -8.31
N GLU A 104 -10.46 -9.58 -9.33
CA GLU A 104 -9.95 -8.79 -10.45
C GLU A 104 -9.44 -7.39 -10.04
N ASN A 105 -9.75 -6.93 -8.84
CA ASN A 105 -9.23 -5.66 -8.32
C ASN A 105 -7.79 -5.79 -7.85
N PHE A 106 -7.35 -6.99 -7.50
CA PHE A 106 -5.98 -7.24 -7.07
C PHE A 106 -5.03 -7.17 -8.27
N ARG A 107 -3.89 -6.52 -8.06
CA ARG A 107 -2.83 -6.35 -9.05
C ARG A 107 -1.51 -6.80 -8.47
N TRP A 108 -0.65 -7.36 -9.32
CA TRP A 108 0.72 -7.68 -8.95
C TRP A 108 1.44 -6.47 -8.39
N HIS A 109 2.05 -6.65 -7.23
CA HIS A 109 2.82 -5.64 -6.53
C HIS A 109 4.26 -6.09 -6.31
N ASN A 110 4.74 -6.98 -7.14
CA ASN A 110 6.10 -7.52 -7.14
C ASN A 110 7.12 -6.48 -7.59
N MET A 111 8.39 -6.70 -7.22
CA MET A 111 9.52 -5.87 -7.62
C MET A 111 9.76 -5.91 -9.14
N GLY A 112 9.49 -7.05 -9.78
CA GLY A 112 9.67 -7.30 -11.19
C GLY A 112 8.80 -8.47 -11.65
N LEU A 113 9.25 -9.22 -12.64
CA LEU A 113 8.58 -10.48 -13.05
C LEU A 113 8.67 -11.52 -11.94
N THR A 114 9.79 -11.53 -11.20
CA THR A 114 10.00 -12.33 -10.01
C THR A 114 10.58 -11.46 -8.91
N ASN A 115 10.26 -11.78 -7.67
CA ASN A 115 10.89 -11.16 -6.52
C ASN A 115 12.22 -11.86 -6.24
N THR A 116 13.21 -11.10 -5.80
CA THR A 116 14.53 -11.62 -5.45
C THR A 116 14.84 -11.22 -4.02
N PRO A 117 15.11 -12.16 -3.11
CA PRO A 117 15.49 -11.83 -1.74
C PRO A 117 16.84 -11.10 -1.71
N THR A 118 17.01 -10.24 -0.73
CA THR A 118 18.26 -9.51 -0.52
C THR A 118 19.36 -10.43 0.00
N ASN A 119 19.00 -11.39 0.84
CA ASN A 119 19.89 -12.42 1.39
C ASN A 119 19.35 -13.81 1.09
N ALA A 120 20.24 -14.81 1.05
CA ALA A 120 19.89 -16.18 0.71
C ALA A 120 18.88 -16.84 1.67
N ASP A 121 18.84 -16.39 2.92
CA ASP A 121 17.95 -16.91 3.97
C ASP A 121 16.60 -16.16 4.06
N GLU A 122 16.37 -15.19 3.19
CA GLU A 122 15.15 -14.40 3.16
C GLU A 122 14.17 -14.93 2.10
N TYR A 123 12.88 -14.73 2.35
CA TYR A 123 11.86 -15.00 1.35
C TYR A 123 11.89 -13.96 0.21
N PRO A 124 11.54 -14.34 -1.02
CA PRO A 124 11.43 -13.40 -2.14
C PRO A 124 10.52 -12.19 -1.84
N VAL A 125 9.50 -12.37 -1.00
CA VAL A 125 8.54 -11.33 -0.61
C VAL A 125 9.01 -10.46 0.56
N GLU A 126 10.25 -10.60 1.04
CA GLU A 126 10.78 -9.86 2.22
C GLU A 126 10.67 -8.33 2.06
N PHE A 127 10.72 -7.80 0.85
CA PHE A 127 10.50 -6.38 0.56
C PHE A 127 9.12 -5.86 1.03
N LEU A 128 8.12 -6.74 1.17
CA LEU A 128 6.82 -6.40 1.75
C LEU A 128 7.00 -5.78 3.15
N TYR A 129 7.81 -6.44 3.98
CA TYR A 129 8.01 -6.00 5.36
C TYR A 129 8.97 -4.83 5.47
N ARG A 130 10.03 -4.82 4.67
CA ARG A 130 11.08 -3.81 4.75
C ARG A 130 10.73 -2.50 4.04
N GLU A 131 9.99 -2.59 2.94
CA GLU A 131 9.69 -1.43 2.11
C GLU A 131 8.20 -1.09 2.15
N VAL A 132 7.31 -2.00 1.70
CA VAL A 132 5.88 -1.70 1.48
C VAL A 132 5.19 -1.35 2.79
N LEU A 133 5.46 -2.08 3.86
CA LEU A 133 4.86 -1.88 5.19
C LEU A 133 5.70 -0.98 6.11
N SER A 134 6.81 -0.40 5.62
CA SER A 134 7.57 0.55 6.42
C SER A 134 6.73 1.77 6.76
N ARG A 135 6.97 2.34 7.94
CA ARG A 135 6.26 3.53 8.42
C ARG A 135 6.36 4.69 7.42
N GLU A 136 7.56 4.91 6.90
CA GLU A 136 7.87 5.97 5.95
C GLU A 136 7.07 5.78 4.65
N HIS A 137 7.05 4.55 4.13
CA HIS A 137 6.31 4.27 2.90
C HIS A 137 4.80 4.42 3.07
N LEU A 138 4.23 3.92 4.18
CA LEU A 138 2.79 4.01 4.43
C LEU A 138 2.35 5.47 4.59
N LEU A 139 3.11 6.30 5.32
CA LEU A 139 2.80 7.72 5.48
C LEU A 139 3.01 8.52 4.18
N GLU A 140 4.02 8.18 3.39
CA GLU A 140 4.25 8.76 2.07
C GLU A 140 3.11 8.38 1.11
N ALA A 141 2.69 7.11 1.11
CA ALA A 141 1.59 6.62 0.29
C ALA A 141 0.29 7.38 0.58
N LEU A 142 -0.04 7.56 1.86
CA LEU A 142 -1.20 8.34 2.27
C LEU A 142 -1.10 9.82 1.90
N SER A 143 0.13 10.38 1.90
CA SER A 143 0.33 11.81 1.65
C SER A 143 0.37 12.15 0.15
N PHE A 144 0.90 11.26 -0.70
CA PHE A 144 1.25 11.60 -2.08
C PHE A 144 0.77 10.62 -3.15
N PHE A 145 0.56 9.35 -2.79
CA PHE A 145 0.30 8.32 -3.80
C PHE A 145 -1.15 7.84 -3.85
N LEU A 146 -1.91 8.06 -2.78
CA LEU A 146 -3.30 7.64 -2.74
C LEU A 146 -4.17 8.66 -3.46
N VAL A 147 -4.70 8.30 -4.62
CA VAL A 147 -5.52 9.18 -5.45
C VAL A 147 -6.94 8.67 -5.51
N ARG A 148 -7.89 9.51 -5.10
CA ARG A 148 -9.32 9.22 -5.26
C ARG A 148 -9.81 9.76 -6.61
N VAL A 149 -10.28 8.87 -7.45
CA VAL A 149 -10.91 9.20 -8.73
C VAL A 149 -12.42 9.19 -8.53
N PRO A 150 -13.12 10.31 -8.81
CA PRO A 150 -14.57 10.37 -8.66
C PRO A 150 -15.27 9.44 -9.65
N ALA A 151 -16.50 9.05 -9.31
CA ALA A 151 -17.39 8.38 -10.25
C ALA A 151 -17.66 9.27 -11.46
N ARG A 152 -17.82 8.66 -12.64
CA ARG A 152 -18.23 9.32 -13.87
C ARG A 152 -19.44 8.60 -14.44
N GLY A 153 -20.47 9.36 -14.84
CA GLY A 153 -21.60 8.84 -15.62
C GLY A 153 -21.18 8.34 -16.99
N ALA A 154 -22.07 7.63 -17.68
CA ALA A 154 -21.89 7.29 -19.08
C ALA A 154 -21.92 8.57 -19.93
N GLU A 155 -20.97 8.72 -20.83
CA GLU A 155 -20.90 9.73 -21.88
C GLU A 155 -20.86 9.02 -23.24
N ASP A 156 -21.16 9.73 -24.34
CA ASP A 156 -21.42 9.12 -25.66
C ASP A 156 -20.42 8.06 -26.14
N ASP A 157 -19.15 8.14 -25.72
CA ASP A 157 -18.11 7.16 -26.09
C ASP A 157 -17.43 6.47 -24.91
N LYS A 158 -17.92 6.68 -23.67
CA LYS A 158 -17.25 6.15 -22.48
C LYS A 158 -18.26 5.55 -21.50
N PRO A 159 -18.06 4.31 -21.08
CA PRO A 159 -18.93 3.67 -20.10
C PRO A 159 -18.87 4.39 -18.75
N ALA A 160 -19.95 4.30 -17.98
CA ALA A 160 -19.96 4.74 -16.59
C ALA A 160 -18.84 4.05 -15.80
N ARG A 161 -18.21 4.80 -14.89
CA ARG A 161 -17.18 4.28 -14.02
C ARG A 161 -17.47 4.65 -12.56
N PRO A 162 -17.46 3.69 -11.63
CA PRO A 162 -17.61 3.97 -10.21
C PRO A 162 -16.43 4.79 -9.68
N ALA A 163 -16.61 5.44 -8.54
CA ALA A 163 -15.50 6.04 -7.82
C ALA A 163 -14.48 4.96 -7.43
N ALA A 164 -13.21 5.28 -7.55
CA ALA A 164 -12.13 4.36 -7.24
C ALA A 164 -11.02 5.06 -6.45
N THR A 165 -10.37 4.33 -5.58
CA THR A 165 -9.11 4.75 -4.99
C THR A 165 -7.98 4.05 -5.74
N LEU A 166 -7.00 4.82 -6.19
CA LEU A 166 -5.83 4.30 -6.90
C LEU A 166 -4.64 4.27 -5.95
N PHE A 167 -3.91 3.18 -6.02
CA PHE A 167 -2.63 3.00 -5.36
C PHE A 167 -1.60 2.59 -6.42
N PRO A 168 -0.39 3.17 -6.43
CA PRO A 168 0.61 2.86 -7.45
C PRO A 168 1.10 1.42 -7.33
N ARG A 169 1.49 0.83 -8.43
CA ARG A 169 2.24 -0.42 -8.43
C ARG A 169 3.62 -0.20 -7.81
N TYR A 170 4.21 -1.25 -7.27
CA TYR A 170 5.51 -1.17 -6.60
C TYR A 170 6.58 -0.44 -7.45
N HIS A 171 6.73 -0.81 -8.72
CA HIS A 171 7.71 -0.18 -9.61
C HIS A 171 7.42 1.31 -9.89
N GLN A 172 6.16 1.74 -9.86
CA GLN A 172 5.79 3.15 -10.06
C GLN A 172 6.21 4.00 -8.86
N SER A 173 5.89 3.57 -7.64
CA SER A 173 6.30 4.28 -6.43
C SER A 173 7.82 4.31 -6.28
N ARG A 174 8.50 3.21 -6.58
CA ARG A 174 9.96 3.12 -6.56
C ARG A 174 10.61 4.05 -7.59
N LEU A 175 10.05 4.13 -8.80
CA LEU A 175 10.56 5.07 -9.83
C LEU A 175 10.45 6.52 -9.35
N VAL A 176 9.29 6.93 -8.85
CA VAL A 176 9.07 8.30 -8.36
C VAL A 176 10.07 8.65 -7.26
N ARG A 177 10.29 7.74 -6.30
CA ARG A 177 11.27 7.95 -5.22
C ARG A 177 12.68 8.12 -5.76
N ARG A 178 13.13 7.24 -6.64
CA ARG A 178 14.48 7.34 -7.24
C ARG A 178 14.68 8.64 -7.99
N VAL A 179 13.68 9.06 -8.74
CA VAL A 179 13.72 10.35 -9.45
C VAL A 179 13.80 11.51 -8.46
N ALA A 180 12.99 11.49 -7.41
CA ALA A 180 13.00 12.54 -6.38
C ALA A 180 14.35 12.61 -5.63
N GLU A 181 14.91 11.46 -5.25
CA GLU A 181 16.22 11.36 -4.60
C GLU A 181 17.33 11.89 -5.51
N ASP A 182 17.31 11.51 -6.80
CA ASP A 182 18.33 11.94 -7.76
C ASP A 182 18.25 13.45 -8.07
N ILE A 183 17.01 14.00 -8.18
CA ILE A 183 16.81 15.46 -8.32
C ILE A 183 17.35 16.18 -7.08
N THR A 184 17.03 15.67 -5.88
CA THR A 184 17.46 16.28 -4.63
C THR A 184 18.99 16.28 -4.49
N ALA A 185 19.62 15.15 -4.78
CA ALA A 185 21.07 15.02 -4.76
C ALA A 185 21.75 15.91 -5.80
N HIS A 186 21.19 15.98 -7.02
CA HIS A 186 21.70 16.86 -8.07
C HIS A 186 21.59 18.33 -7.68
N PHE A 187 20.43 18.76 -7.18
CA PHE A 187 20.21 20.13 -6.72
C PHE A 187 21.15 20.52 -5.57
N ALA A 188 21.36 19.62 -4.61
CA ALA A 188 22.27 19.86 -3.50
C ALA A 188 23.72 20.07 -3.97
N THR A 189 24.11 19.48 -5.10
CA THR A 189 25.46 19.56 -5.65
C THR A 189 25.64 20.75 -6.60
N THR A 190 24.62 21.06 -7.41
CA THR A 190 24.75 22.02 -8.53
C THR A 190 23.93 23.28 -8.35
N GLY A 191 22.92 23.26 -7.45
CA GLY A 191 21.91 24.33 -7.33
C GLY A 191 20.92 24.38 -8.49
N ASP A 192 20.93 23.38 -9.39
CA ASP A 192 20.09 23.31 -10.58
C ASP A 192 19.26 21.98 -10.60
N ILE A 193 18.02 22.09 -11.08
CA ILE A 193 17.10 20.95 -11.26
C ILE A 193 17.04 20.46 -12.72
N GLY A 194 17.90 20.96 -13.59
CA GLY A 194 17.86 20.81 -15.05
C GLY A 194 18.14 19.39 -15.60
N LYS A 195 18.02 18.34 -14.80
CA LYS A 195 18.23 16.95 -15.23
C LYS A 195 17.02 16.40 -15.97
N LYS A 196 17.23 15.76 -17.13
CA LYS A 196 16.18 15.09 -17.88
C LYS A 196 16.12 13.62 -17.51
N TYR A 197 14.91 13.12 -17.29
CA TYR A 197 14.62 11.70 -17.10
C TYR A 197 13.83 11.20 -18.32
N LEU A 198 14.28 10.08 -18.89
CA LEU A 198 13.56 9.36 -19.94
C LEU A 198 12.93 8.13 -19.29
N ALA A 199 11.61 8.01 -19.42
CA ALA A 199 10.82 6.87 -18.95
C ALA A 199 10.62 5.88 -20.07
#